data_ef4b8e8e1a4d78a0030376ef8b3d18ce
#
_entry.id   ef4b8e8e1a4d78a0030376ef8b3d18ce
#
_cell.length_a   1.000
_cell.length_b   1.000
_cell.length_c   1.000
_cell.angle_alpha   90.00
_cell.angle_beta   90.00
_cell.angle_gamma   90.00
#
_symmetry.space_group_name_H-M   'P 1'
#
loop_
_entity.id
_entity.type
_entity.pdbx_description
1 polymer ?
#
loop_
_entity_poly.entity_id
_entity_poly.type
_entity_poly.pdbx_seq_one_letter_code
_entity_poly.pdbx_strand_id
1 'polypeptide(L)'
;MWCPEAKAQCESMKPGETVWVRLLQPVSSYSGKVGDKLQAMVIESPPCAGAESIAAGTVVLGEIKTVRRVGMGLVHETATLRVGFDHLLTADRREIEISARLVEIDNARESVKNGVIRGVNATDTPQGRITSRLKHLPTWNPYSDLTLIAFRAAFPVFPEPEIYLPRGTDLKLELATELRVPDEMRSTAQGSAPDEIDRATMEILAPSLPERTTTRNGQAADFVNVALVGTAEQMDHAFRSAGWEHGDRTSTHSVIREMHAFLALKSYPEAPISRQLMNGELAGATWEKSLDSYEKREHLRVWARNDVIEGQTVWLGAMSRETGATLSLRQHKFIHHVEADVDVGRGMLVRDLSLAGCVASVYYVERPQVERAAINATGDAMRTDGSLAVVQLKDCENPVFEPQRADAPAVATRPHSKLARYVRMQVLSFKSDVVRGNIVYGLFDLTRIAIRAQRNHAHRVEMAHQVETQRAPQVHVAAAATDAMMNR
;
A
#
# COMPACT_ATOMS: atom_id res chain seq x y z
N MET A 1 -27.28 -3.41 32.62
CA MET A 1 -26.45 -4.35 33.44
C MET A 1 -25.03 -4.22 32.89
N TRP A 2 -24.19 -3.44 33.54
CA TRP A 2 -22.83 -3.15 33.09
C TRP A 2 -21.97 -4.40 33.27
N CYS A 3 -21.38 -4.92 32.19
CA CYS A 3 -20.50 -6.07 32.27
C CYS A 3 -19.10 -5.59 32.71
N PRO A 4 -18.64 -5.88 33.92
CA PRO A 4 -17.33 -5.45 34.43
C PRO A 4 -16.16 -6.09 33.63
N GLU A 5 -16.40 -7.20 32.92
CA GLU A 5 -15.37 -7.87 32.10
C GLU A 5 -14.92 -7.08 30.87
N ALA A 6 -15.81 -6.28 30.24
CA ALA A 6 -15.44 -5.47 29.08
C ALA A 6 -14.46 -4.35 29.43
N LYS A 7 -14.51 -3.82 30.66
CA LYS A 7 -13.60 -2.76 31.11
C LYS A 7 -12.20 -3.29 31.42
N ALA A 8 -12.12 -4.49 31.98
CA ALA A 8 -10.83 -5.14 32.29
C ALA A 8 -10.08 -5.58 31.04
N GLN A 9 -10.77 -5.91 29.94
CA GLN A 9 -10.14 -6.29 28.64
C GLN A 9 -9.46 -5.12 27.92
N CYS A 10 -9.80 -3.90 28.28
CA CYS A 10 -9.24 -2.69 27.65
C CYS A 10 -8.05 -2.08 28.41
N GLU A 11 -7.68 -2.60 29.57
CA GLU A 11 -6.58 -2.05 30.37
C GLU A 11 -5.20 -2.42 29.82
N SER A 12 -5.11 -3.46 28.99
CA SER A 12 -3.83 -3.88 28.41
C SER A 12 -3.99 -4.37 26.99
N MET A 13 -2.92 -4.16 26.21
CA MET A 13 -2.70 -4.80 24.91
C MET A 13 -1.86 -6.05 25.11
N LYS A 14 -2.20 -7.11 24.39
CA LYS A 14 -1.54 -8.42 24.52
C LYS A 14 -0.32 -8.55 23.61
N PRO A 15 0.63 -9.43 23.94
CA PRO A 15 1.68 -9.82 23.00
C PRO A 15 1.10 -10.32 21.68
N GLY A 16 1.69 -9.91 20.56
CA GLY A 16 1.21 -10.22 19.22
C GLY A 16 0.23 -9.21 18.64
N GLU A 17 -0.36 -8.34 19.46
CA GLU A 17 -1.16 -7.23 18.93
C GLU A 17 -0.29 -6.21 18.23
N THR A 18 -0.86 -5.56 17.21
CA THR A 18 -0.11 -4.67 16.34
C THR A 18 -0.60 -3.24 16.42
N VAL A 19 0.34 -2.30 16.30
CA VAL A 19 0.11 -0.85 16.25
C VAL A 19 0.74 -0.31 14.98
N TRP A 20 0.00 0.50 14.22
CA TRP A 20 0.57 1.26 13.14
C TRP A 20 1.07 2.60 13.64
N VAL A 21 2.31 2.92 13.27
CA VAL A 21 2.95 4.19 13.63
C VAL A 21 3.48 4.87 12.39
N ARG A 22 3.47 6.20 12.36
CA ARG A 22 3.94 7.06 11.28
C ARG A 22 5.20 7.79 11.67
N LEU A 23 6.26 7.69 10.86
CA LEU A 23 7.51 8.39 11.12
C LEU A 23 7.33 9.91 11.11
N LEU A 24 7.81 10.59 12.14
CA LEU A 24 7.82 12.05 12.26
C LEU A 24 9.06 12.70 11.68
N GLN A 25 10.04 11.91 11.28
CA GLN A 25 11.29 12.36 10.68
C GLN A 25 11.80 11.33 9.67
N PRO A 26 12.60 11.73 8.67
CA PRO A 26 13.16 10.77 7.73
C PRO A 26 14.25 9.90 8.38
N VAL A 27 14.34 8.65 7.93
CA VAL A 27 15.34 7.68 8.36
C VAL A 27 16.08 7.12 7.15
N SER A 28 17.41 7.07 7.21
CA SER A 28 18.23 6.62 6.08
C SER A 28 19.36 5.67 6.54
N SER A 29 19.62 4.63 5.75
CA SER A 29 20.80 3.79 5.96
C SER A 29 22.10 4.51 5.58
N TYR A 30 22.04 5.49 4.69
CA TYR A 30 23.23 6.22 4.21
C TYR A 30 23.76 7.21 5.24
N SER A 31 22.91 8.02 5.85
CA SER A 31 23.27 9.05 6.82
C SER A 31 23.12 8.63 8.27
N GLY A 32 22.22 7.68 8.56
CA GLY A 32 21.92 7.24 9.92
C GLY A 32 23.10 6.54 10.62
N LYS A 33 23.12 6.64 11.93
CA LYS A 33 24.11 6.02 12.82
C LYS A 33 23.40 5.23 13.91
N VAL A 34 24.06 4.22 14.45
CA VAL A 34 23.56 3.51 15.63
C VAL A 34 23.43 4.49 16.79
N GLY A 35 22.27 4.46 17.46
CA GLY A 35 21.92 5.37 18.56
C GLY A 35 21.20 6.66 18.12
N ASP A 36 21.09 6.96 16.82
CA ASP A 36 20.29 8.10 16.36
C ASP A 36 18.84 7.92 16.81
N LYS A 37 18.31 8.96 17.47
CA LYS A 37 16.95 8.94 18.01
C LYS A 37 15.90 9.10 16.91
N LEU A 38 14.78 8.40 17.07
CA LEU A 38 13.67 8.39 16.15
C LEU A 38 12.39 8.74 16.89
N GLN A 39 11.49 9.39 16.16
CA GLN A 39 10.14 9.64 16.63
C GLN A 39 9.14 9.17 15.57
N ALA A 40 8.11 8.52 16.06
CA ALA A 40 6.93 8.17 15.28
C ALA A 40 5.68 8.55 16.10
N MET A 41 4.51 8.51 15.50
CA MET A 41 3.25 8.65 16.22
C MET A 41 2.34 7.48 15.90
N VAL A 42 1.54 7.07 16.85
CA VAL A 42 0.47 6.09 16.64
C VAL A 42 -0.54 6.67 15.66
N ILE A 43 -0.92 5.89 14.66
CA ILE A 43 -1.95 6.25 13.68
C ILE A 43 -3.12 5.28 13.72
N GLU A 44 -2.92 4.06 14.23
CA GLU A 44 -3.95 3.05 14.39
C GLU A 44 -3.51 2.05 15.45
N SER A 45 -4.41 1.67 16.34
CA SER A 45 -4.22 0.60 17.32
C SER A 45 -5.46 -0.29 17.37
N PRO A 46 -5.39 -1.51 17.94
CA PRO A 46 -6.54 -2.39 18.04
C PRO A 46 -7.72 -1.72 18.72
N PRO A 47 -8.94 -1.98 18.25
CA PRO A 47 -10.14 -1.41 18.85
C PRO A 47 -10.38 -1.99 20.26
N CYS A 48 -10.80 -1.14 21.17
CA CYS A 48 -11.17 -1.51 22.52
C CYS A 48 -12.43 -0.77 22.95
N ALA A 49 -13.51 -1.49 23.22
CA ALA A 49 -14.81 -0.94 23.62
C ALA A 49 -15.35 0.19 22.71
N GLY A 50 -15.08 0.10 21.38
CA GLY A 50 -15.54 1.08 20.40
C GLY A 50 -14.62 2.29 20.19
N ALA A 51 -13.45 2.30 20.84
CA ALA A 51 -12.38 3.27 20.66
C ALA A 51 -11.05 2.56 20.36
N GLU A 52 -10.02 3.30 20.00
CA GLU A 52 -8.66 2.76 19.86
C GLU A 52 -8.02 2.54 21.24
N SER A 53 -7.23 1.46 21.37
CA SER A 53 -6.49 1.17 22.61
C SER A 53 -5.48 2.26 22.96
N ILE A 54 -4.81 2.83 21.95
CA ILE A 54 -3.88 3.96 22.07
C ILE A 54 -4.36 5.05 21.13
N ALA A 55 -4.51 6.27 21.66
CA ALA A 55 -4.96 7.41 20.86
C ALA A 55 -4.03 7.69 19.68
N ALA A 56 -4.60 7.93 18.50
CA ALA A 56 -3.84 8.43 17.36
C ALA A 56 -3.18 9.77 17.72
N GLY A 57 -1.95 9.98 17.26
CA GLY A 57 -1.12 11.12 17.65
C GLY A 57 -0.20 10.86 18.86
N THR A 58 -0.40 9.78 19.62
CA THR A 58 0.53 9.40 20.69
C THR A 58 1.94 9.19 20.13
N VAL A 59 2.93 9.90 20.69
CA VAL A 59 4.32 9.82 20.22
C VAL A 59 4.99 8.54 20.69
N VAL A 60 5.71 7.91 19.78
CA VAL A 60 6.50 6.70 20.01
C VAL A 60 7.97 7.06 19.82
N LEU A 61 8.78 6.81 20.83
CA LEU A 61 10.22 7.06 20.82
C LEU A 61 10.98 5.79 20.48
N GLY A 62 12.04 5.94 19.71
CA GLY A 62 12.89 4.84 19.32
C GLY A 62 14.29 5.29 18.92
N GLU A 63 15.08 4.35 18.42
CA GLU A 63 16.43 4.63 17.92
C GLU A 63 16.87 3.62 16.85
N ILE A 64 17.89 3.99 16.10
CA ILE A 64 18.56 3.08 15.17
C ILE A 64 19.42 2.10 15.98
N LYS A 65 19.04 0.82 15.96
CA LYS A 65 19.78 -0.25 16.65
C LYS A 65 20.95 -0.80 15.83
N THR A 66 20.77 -0.94 14.51
CA THR A 66 21.87 -1.36 13.60
C THR A 66 21.67 -0.72 12.23
N VAL A 67 22.77 -0.42 11.55
CA VAL A 67 22.76 0.10 10.18
C VAL A 67 23.90 -0.52 9.37
N ARG A 68 23.58 -0.96 8.15
CA ARG A 68 24.56 -1.43 7.17
C ARG A 68 24.32 -0.71 5.85
N ARG A 69 25.32 0.00 5.39
CA ARG A 69 25.32 0.79 4.16
C ARG A 69 25.76 -0.05 2.97
N VAL A 70 25.28 0.28 1.80
CA VAL A 70 25.84 -0.20 0.54
C VAL A 70 27.11 0.56 0.20
N GLY A 71 27.14 1.86 0.46
CA GLY A 71 28.26 2.74 0.14
C GLY A 71 28.55 2.72 -1.36
N MET A 72 29.77 2.34 -1.75
CA MET A 72 30.16 2.15 -3.16
C MET A 72 29.83 0.76 -3.72
N GLY A 73 29.20 -0.11 -2.94
CA GLY A 73 28.82 -1.46 -3.39
C GLY A 73 29.94 -2.48 -3.37
N LEU A 74 31.13 -2.12 -2.87
CA LEU A 74 32.29 -3.03 -2.86
C LEU A 74 32.11 -4.20 -1.89
N VAL A 75 31.57 -3.95 -0.71
CA VAL A 75 31.38 -4.95 0.34
C VAL A 75 29.94 -5.45 0.36
N HIS A 76 28.98 -4.56 0.47
CA HIS A 76 27.56 -4.88 0.60
C HIS A 76 26.77 -4.50 -0.67
N GLU A 77 25.82 -5.34 -1.04
CA GLU A 77 24.94 -5.13 -2.21
C GLU A 77 23.57 -4.63 -1.80
N THR A 78 23.20 -4.84 -0.54
CA THR A 78 21.90 -4.47 0.02
C THR A 78 22.11 -3.77 1.35
N ALA A 79 21.45 -2.64 1.54
CA ALA A 79 21.41 -1.95 2.81
C ALA A 79 20.52 -2.71 3.80
N THR A 80 20.85 -2.62 5.08
CA THR A 80 19.96 -3.08 6.15
C THR A 80 19.90 -2.05 7.27
N LEU A 81 18.71 -1.94 7.87
CA LEU A 81 18.45 -1.03 8.97
C LEU A 81 17.57 -1.75 10.00
N ARG A 82 17.92 -1.66 11.27
CA ARG A 82 17.06 -2.07 12.37
C ARG A 82 16.75 -0.86 13.21
N VAL A 83 15.47 -0.56 13.34
CA VAL A 83 14.96 0.45 14.26
C VAL A 83 14.30 -0.26 15.45
N GLY A 84 14.39 0.31 16.63
CA GLY A 84 13.69 -0.14 17.82
C GLY A 84 12.87 1.00 18.35
N PHE A 85 11.61 0.72 18.71
CA PHE A 85 10.72 1.64 19.39
C PHE A 85 10.48 1.07 20.78
N ASP A 86 10.84 1.80 21.80
CA ASP A 86 10.95 1.30 23.17
C ASP A 86 10.19 2.14 24.20
N HIS A 87 9.65 3.32 23.82
CA HIS A 87 8.84 4.14 24.73
C HIS A 87 7.65 4.78 24.01
N LEU A 88 6.53 4.88 24.71
CA LEU A 88 5.41 5.78 24.39
C LEU A 88 5.52 7.02 25.25
N LEU A 89 5.20 8.16 24.67
CA LEU A 89 5.21 9.44 25.38
C LEU A 89 3.77 9.88 25.69
N THR A 90 3.46 10.04 26.97
CA THR A 90 2.15 10.56 27.42
C THR A 90 2.05 12.06 27.14
N ALA A 91 0.84 12.62 27.25
CA ALA A 91 0.61 14.06 27.04
C ALA A 91 1.40 14.93 28.06
N ASP A 92 1.61 14.46 29.28
CA ASP A 92 2.42 15.08 30.32
C ASP A 92 3.92 14.73 30.22
N ARG A 93 4.36 14.13 29.08
CA ARG A 93 5.73 13.76 28.75
C ARG A 93 6.35 12.67 29.63
N ARG A 94 5.56 11.84 30.26
CA ARG A 94 6.07 10.62 30.91
C ARG A 94 6.34 9.56 29.84
N GLU A 95 7.42 8.82 30.01
CA GLU A 95 7.79 7.71 29.15
C GLU A 95 7.24 6.39 29.72
N ILE A 96 6.55 5.63 28.88
CA ILE A 96 6.05 4.30 29.20
C ILE A 96 6.84 3.31 28.34
N GLU A 97 7.55 2.41 28.99
CA GLU A 97 8.34 1.39 28.29
C GLU A 97 7.43 0.45 27.50
N ILE A 98 7.79 0.20 26.25
CA ILE A 98 7.16 -0.80 25.38
C ILE A 98 8.22 -1.75 24.83
N SER A 99 7.84 -3.00 24.63
CA SER A 99 8.66 -3.96 23.89
C SER A 99 7.92 -4.28 22.58
N ALA A 100 8.42 -3.71 21.49
CA ALA A 100 7.78 -3.87 20.18
C ALA A 100 8.79 -4.21 19.09
N ARG A 101 8.37 -5.02 18.13
CA ARG A 101 9.15 -5.45 16.98
C ARG A 101 8.53 -4.90 15.70
N LEU A 102 9.34 -4.30 14.82
CA LEU A 102 8.90 -3.93 13.49
C LEU A 102 8.61 -5.19 12.67
N VAL A 103 7.39 -5.29 12.11
CA VAL A 103 6.96 -6.44 11.31
C VAL A 103 6.67 -6.08 9.87
N GLU A 104 6.29 -4.83 9.58
CA GLU A 104 5.93 -4.39 8.25
C GLU A 104 6.27 -2.91 8.03
N ILE A 105 6.55 -2.55 6.79
CA ILE A 105 6.65 -1.17 6.30
C ILE A 105 5.65 -1.01 5.18
N ASP A 106 4.90 0.07 5.22
CA ASP A 106 3.96 0.38 4.16
C ASP A 106 4.63 1.08 2.99
N ASN A 107 5.44 0.30 2.27
CA ASN A 107 5.99 0.69 0.97
C ASN A 107 6.24 -0.56 0.11
N ALA A 108 6.68 -0.37 -1.14
CA ALA A 108 6.95 -1.47 -2.08
C ALA A 108 8.45 -1.70 -2.31
N ARG A 109 9.32 -0.89 -1.72
CA ARG A 109 10.77 -0.96 -1.97
C ARG A 109 11.50 -1.83 -0.96
N GLU A 110 11.22 -1.59 0.30
CA GLU A 110 11.87 -2.24 1.43
C GLU A 110 11.02 -3.42 1.91
N SER A 111 11.66 -4.37 2.53
CA SER A 111 11.01 -5.51 3.17
C SER A 111 11.48 -5.65 4.60
N VAL A 112 10.65 -6.21 5.47
CA VAL A 112 11.03 -6.49 6.85
C VAL A 112 11.18 -7.99 7.03
N LYS A 113 12.31 -8.40 7.61
CA LYS A 113 12.53 -9.79 8.02
C LYS A 113 13.18 -9.82 9.40
N ASN A 114 12.50 -10.44 10.35
CA ASN A 114 12.95 -10.54 11.75
C ASN A 114 13.29 -9.17 12.38
N GLY A 115 12.44 -8.16 12.13
CA GLY A 115 12.64 -6.79 12.64
C GLY A 115 13.75 -6.01 11.94
N VAL A 116 14.32 -6.54 10.86
CA VAL A 116 15.34 -5.85 10.05
C VAL A 116 14.75 -5.43 8.73
N ILE A 117 14.83 -4.13 8.46
CA ILE A 117 14.50 -3.53 7.17
C ILE A 117 15.61 -3.87 6.19
N ARG A 118 15.25 -4.37 5.03
CA ARG A 118 16.16 -4.67 3.93
C ARG A 118 15.83 -3.80 2.73
N GLY A 119 16.82 -3.11 2.24
CA GLY A 119 16.73 -2.31 1.02
C GLY A 119 16.67 -3.17 -0.24
N VAL A 120 16.49 -2.49 -1.34
CA VAL A 120 16.42 -3.12 -2.68
C VAL A 120 17.79 -3.68 -3.05
N ASN A 121 17.79 -4.91 -3.56
CA ASN A 121 18.96 -5.42 -4.25
C ASN A 121 18.92 -4.94 -5.71
N ALA A 122 19.96 -4.24 -6.16
CA ALA A 122 20.06 -3.71 -7.53
C ALA A 122 19.85 -4.77 -8.62
N THR A 123 20.10 -6.05 -8.32
CA THR A 123 19.93 -7.17 -9.25
C THR A 123 18.51 -7.71 -9.31
N ASP A 124 17.67 -7.42 -8.32
CA ASP A 124 16.27 -7.88 -8.25
C ASP A 124 15.30 -6.85 -8.84
N THR A 125 15.81 -5.77 -9.38
CA THR A 125 15.03 -4.74 -10.07
C THR A 125 14.41 -5.27 -11.37
N PRO A 126 13.33 -4.66 -11.87
CA PRO A 126 12.75 -5.03 -13.17
C PRO A 126 13.79 -5.05 -14.28
N GLN A 127 14.68 -4.05 -14.32
CA GLN A 127 15.76 -3.98 -15.29
C GLN A 127 16.78 -5.12 -15.10
N GLY A 128 17.15 -5.44 -13.86
CA GLY A 128 18.05 -6.57 -13.55
C GLY A 128 17.43 -7.91 -13.96
N ARG A 129 16.13 -8.10 -13.72
CA ARG A 129 15.39 -9.31 -14.11
C ARG A 129 15.30 -9.46 -15.64
N ILE A 130 15.00 -8.39 -16.38
CA ILE A 130 14.97 -8.39 -17.86
C ILE A 130 16.36 -8.69 -18.41
N THR A 131 17.39 -8.02 -17.92
CA THR A 131 18.77 -8.23 -18.34
C THR A 131 19.24 -9.66 -18.07
N SER A 132 18.95 -10.19 -16.89
CA SER A 132 19.29 -11.58 -16.55
C SER A 132 18.63 -12.57 -17.53
N ARG A 133 17.36 -12.37 -17.90
CA ARG A 133 16.66 -13.21 -18.88
C ARG A 133 17.29 -13.11 -20.28
N LEU A 134 17.63 -11.90 -20.72
CA LEU A 134 18.28 -11.68 -22.01
C LEU A 134 19.63 -12.38 -22.12
N LYS A 135 20.43 -12.37 -21.05
CA LYS A 135 21.73 -13.05 -20.97
C LYS A 135 21.65 -14.58 -21.07
N HIS A 136 20.47 -15.16 -20.82
CA HIS A 136 20.25 -16.61 -20.95
C HIS A 136 19.78 -17.02 -22.36
N LEU A 137 19.68 -16.08 -23.30
CA LEU A 137 19.35 -16.43 -24.67
C LEU A 137 20.56 -17.08 -25.36
N PRO A 138 20.36 -18.13 -26.20
CA PRO A 138 21.45 -18.80 -26.93
C PRO A 138 22.24 -17.88 -27.85
N THR A 139 21.63 -16.77 -28.25
CA THR A 139 22.24 -15.74 -29.13
C THR A 139 23.08 -14.72 -28.36
N TRP A 140 23.12 -14.79 -27.02
CA TRP A 140 23.88 -13.85 -26.20
C TRP A 140 25.39 -14.09 -26.35
N ASN A 141 26.14 -13.04 -26.60
CA ASN A 141 27.58 -13.06 -26.83
C ASN A 141 28.27 -11.83 -26.19
N PRO A 142 29.61 -11.75 -26.13
CA PRO A 142 30.32 -10.61 -25.52
C PRO A 142 29.97 -9.23 -26.11
N TYR A 143 29.60 -9.17 -27.38
CA TYR A 143 29.15 -7.91 -28.00
C TYR A 143 27.79 -7.46 -27.47
N SER A 144 26.94 -8.43 -27.14
CA SER A 144 25.64 -8.13 -26.47
C SER A 144 25.86 -7.54 -25.07
N ASP A 145 26.86 -8.00 -24.32
CA ASP A 145 27.25 -7.40 -23.04
C ASP A 145 27.74 -5.96 -23.21
N LEU A 146 28.57 -5.70 -24.20
CA LEU A 146 29.05 -4.35 -24.52
C LEU A 146 27.90 -3.41 -24.89
N THR A 147 26.97 -3.90 -25.74
CA THR A 147 25.77 -3.15 -26.13
C THR A 147 24.90 -2.84 -24.91
N LEU A 148 24.73 -3.78 -23.98
CA LEU A 148 23.98 -3.57 -22.76
C LEU A 148 24.66 -2.55 -21.82
N ILE A 149 26.00 -2.61 -21.70
CA ILE A 149 26.77 -1.60 -20.96
C ILE A 149 26.58 -0.22 -21.57
N ALA A 150 26.66 -0.10 -22.90
CA ALA A 150 26.43 1.15 -23.59
C ALA A 150 25.00 1.67 -23.42
N PHE A 151 23.99 0.78 -23.49
CA PHE A 151 22.60 1.11 -23.24
C PHE A 151 22.39 1.62 -21.80
N ARG A 152 22.95 0.94 -20.80
CA ARG A 152 22.90 1.37 -19.40
C ARG A 152 23.60 2.71 -19.16
N ALA A 153 24.68 2.97 -19.89
CA ALA A 153 25.39 4.25 -19.84
C ALA A 153 24.57 5.38 -20.45
N ALA A 154 23.87 5.12 -21.56
CA ALA A 154 23.01 6.09 -22.22
C ALA A 154 21.71 6.36 -21.43
N PHE A 155 21.17 5.33 -20.77
CA PHE A 155 19.93 5.39 -19.99
C PHE A 155 20.20 4.97 -18.53
N PRO A 156 20.82 5.83 -17.70
CA PRO A 156 21.18 5.50 -16.31
C PRO A 156 19.96 5.55 -15.37
N VAL A 157 19.01 4.65 -15.57
CA VAL A 157 17.85 4.48 -14.69
C VAL A 157 18.15 3.36 -13.73
N PHE A 158 18.65 3.72 -12.55
CA PHE A 158 19.01 2.76 -11.50
C PHE A 158 18.29 3.09 -10.21
N PRO A 159 17.68 2.10 -9.53
CA PRO A 159 17.13 2.30 -8.21
C PRO A 159 18.25 2.62 -7.21
N GLU A 160 17.92 3.44 -6.23
CA GLU A 160 18.82 3.72 -5.11
C GLU A 160 18.86 2.50 -4.19
N PRO A 161 20.01 1.88 -3.92
CA PRO A 161 20.10 0.69 -3.09
C PRO A 161 20.12 0.98 -1.58
N GLU A 162 20.32 2.24 -1.19
CA GLU A 162 20.23 2.63 0.22
C GLU A 162 18.76 2.75 0.64
N ILE A 163 18.49 2.45 1.91
CA ILE A 163 17.18 2.63 2.51
C ILE A 163 16.98 4.11 2.80
N TYR A 164 15.82 4.62 2.39
CA TYR A 164 15.34 5.94 2.76
C TYR A 164 13.86 5.85 3.04
N LEU A 165 13.51 6.08 4.29
CA LEU A 165 12.13 6.18 4.74
C LEU A 165 11.85 7.66 4.98
N PRO A 166 11.02 8.31 4.17
CA PRO A 166 10.65 9.70 4.37
C PRO A 166 9.80 9.88 5.63
N ARG A 167 9.70 11.12 6.11
CA ARG A 167 8.67 11.51 7.07
C ARG A 167 7.30 11.12 6.50
N GLY A 168 6.44 10.50 7.31
CA GLY A 168 5.14 10.02 6.86
C GLY A 168 5.12 8.55 6.45
N THR A 169 6.26 7.84 6.48
CA THR A 169 6.29 6.39 6.26
C THR A 169 5.58 5.68 7.42
N ASP A 170 4.65 4.79 7.08
CA ASP A 170 3.91 3.98 8.04
C ASP A 170 4.62 2.66 8.33
N LEU A 171 4.72 2.32 9.60
CA LEU A 171 5.40 1.15 10.12
C LEU A 171 4.43 0.38 11.02
N LYS A 172 4.42 -0.93 10.89
CA LYS A 172 3.64 -1.82 11.77
C LYS A 172 4.53 -2.41 12.84
N LEU A 173 4.19 -2.15 14.06
CA LEU A 173 4.86 -2.68 15.24
C LEU A 173 4.00 -3.79 15.86
N GLU A 174 4.62 -4.89 16.26
CA GLU A 174 4.01 -5.99 16.99
C GLU A 174 4.55 -6.00 18.41
N LEU A 175 3.66 -5.99 19.41
CA LEU A 175 4.06 -6.05 20.81
C LEU A 175 4.68 -7.41 21.14
N ALA A 176 5.82 -7.39 21.79
CA ALA A 176 6.49 -8.59 22.27
C ALA A 176 6.05 -8.97 23.70
N THR A 177 5.62 -7.98 24.48
CA THR A 177 5.13 -8.13 25.86
C THR A 177 3.82 -7.41 26.03
N GLU A 178 3.09 -7.76 27.08
CA GLU A 178 1.86 -7.05 27.46
C GLU A 178 2.16 -5.57 27.76
N LEU A 179 1.34 -4.68 27.22
CA LEU A 179 1.40 -3.25 27.45
C LEU A 179 0.16 -2.78 28.20
N ARG A 180 0.34 -2.28 29.41
CA ARG A 180 -0.74 -1.58 30.15
C ARG A 180 -0.85 -0.16 29.61
N VAL A 181 -2.02 0.17 29.07
CA VAL A 181 -2.27 1.49 28.48
C VAL A 181 -3.01 2.34 29.53
N PRO A 182 -2.39 3.44 30.00
CA PRO A 182 -3.05 4.37 30.91
C PRO A 182 -4.31 4.98 30.30
N ASP A 183 -5.32 5.27 31.12
CA ASP A 183 -6.59 5.84 30.66
C ASP A 183 -6.41 7.14 29.85
N GLU A 184 -5.43 7.95 30.22
CA GLU A 184 -5.08 9.21 29.54
C GLU A 184 -4.55 9.04 28.11
N MET A 185 -4.07 7.86 27.75
CA MET A 185 -3.56 7.53 26.42
C MET A 185 -4.58 6.82 25.54
N ARG A 186 -5.75 6.52 26.07
CA ARG A 186 -6.82 5.88 25.30
C ARG A 186 -7.55 6.92 24.48
N SER A 187 -7.92 6.54 23.27
CA SER A 187 -8.75 7.40 22.45
C SER A 187 -10.13 7.53 23.09
N THR A 188 -10.54 8.75 23.37
CA THR A 188 -11.96 9.06 23.36
C THR A 188 -12.37 9.13 21.91
N ALA A 189 -13.42 8.41 21.50
CA ALA A 189 -13.87 8.34 20.10
C ALA A 189 -13.63 9.65 19.34
N GLN A 190 -12.77 9.59 18.31
CA GLN A 190 -12.37 10.78 17.57
C GLN A 190 -13.52 11.28 16.68
N GLY A 191 -13.78 12.55 16.78
CA GLY A 191 -14.77 13.26 16.01
C GLY A 191 -16.03 13.62 16.82
N SER A 192 -16.62 14.76 16.50
CA SER A 192 -17.98 15.06 16.93
C SER A 192 -18.91 13.98 16.38
N ALA A 193 -19.86 13.53 17.17
CA ALA A 193 -20.92 12.67 16.65
C ALA A 193 -21.55 13.37 15.44
N PRO A 194 -21.81 12.63 14.33
CA PRO A 194 -22.50 13.21 13.20
C PRO A 194 -23.86 13.77 13.63
N ASP A 195 -24.33 14.81 12.96
CA ASP A 195 -25.68 15.25 13.13
C ASP A 195 -26.64 14.07 12.82
N GLU A 196 -27.59 13.83 13.69
CA GLU A 196 -28.52 12.70 13.57
C GLU A 196 -29.36 12.79 12.27
N ILE A 197 -29.67 14.02 11.81
CA ILE A 197 -30.41 14.29 10.58
C ILE A 197 -29.56 13.91 9.37
N ASP A 198 -28.28 14.25 9.35
CA ASP A 198 -27.36 13.94 8.25
C ASP A 198 -27.13 12.46 8.12
N ARG A 199 -26.96 11.78 9.26
CA ARG A 199 -26.84 10.33 9.27
C ARG A 199 -28.09 9.66 8.72
N ALA A 200 -29.28 10.06 9.18
CA ALA A 200 -30.56 9.52 8.69
C ALA A 200 -30.73 9.78 7.19
N THR A 201 -30.34 10.96 6.71
CA THR A 201 -30.40 11.30 5.27
C THR A 201 -29.51 10.37 4.45
N MET A 202 -28.29 10.12 4.88
CA MET A 202 -27.37 9.18 4.20
C MET A 202 -27.85 7.74 4.27
N GLU A 203 -28.44 7.31 5.37
CA GLU A 203 -29.03 5.96 5.49
C GLU A 203 -30.19 5.75 4.49
N ILE A 204 -30.98 6.78 4.22
CA ILE A 204 -32.05 6.76 3.21
C ILE A 204 -31.47 6.74 1.79
N LEU A 205 -30.41 7.49 1.52
CA LEU A 205 -29.80 7.59 0.19
C LEU A 205 -28.96 6.34 -0.15
N ALA A 206 -28.27 5.74 0.80
CA ALA A 206 -27.28 4.69 0.62
C ALA A 206 -27.76 3.49 -0.23
N PRO A 207 -29.00 2.99 -0.12
CA PRO A 207 -29.50 1.90 -0.95
C PRO A 207 -29.60 2.26 -2.45
N SER A 208 -29.74 3.53 -2.79
CA SER A 208 -29.87 4.01 -4.18
C SER A 208 -28.51 4.34 -4.82
N LEU A 209 -27.44 4.35 -4.04
CA LEU A 209 -26.12 4.73 -4.53
C LEU A 209 -25.51 3.60 -5.38
N PRO A 210 -24.74 3.93 -6.42
CA PRO A 210 -24.00 2.95 -7.20
C PRO A 210 -23.09 2.09 -6.31
N GLU A 211 -23.07 0.79 -6.56
CA GLU A 211 -22.21 -0.14 -5.81
C GLU A 211 -20.81 -0.17 -6.36
N ARG A 212 -20.67 -0.06 -7.69
CA ARG A 212 -19.43 -0.20 -8.43
C ARG A 212 -19.30 0.82 -9.54
N THR A 213 -18.09 1.17 -9.85
CA THR A 213 -17.71 1.87 -11.07
C THR A 213 -17.61 0.89 -12.23
N THR A 214 -17.50 1.40 -13.46
CA THR A 214 -17.31 0.60 -14.68
C THR A 214 -16.16 1.13 -15.51
N THR A 215 -15.54 0.26 -16.29
CA THR A 215 -14.62 0.65 -17.35
C THR A 215 -15.40 1.24 -18.54
N ARG A 216 -14.71 1.86 -19.50
CA ARG A 216 -15.31 2.31 -20.76
C ARG A 216 -16.01 1.21 -21.56
N ASN A 217 -15.59 -0.05 -21.35
CA ASN A 217 -16.18 -1.22 -22.02
C ASN A 217 -17.35 -1.82 -21.22
N GLY A 218 -17.82 -1.14 -20.16
CA GLY A 218 -18.94 -1.59 -19.33
C GLY A 218 -18.59 -2.69 -18.33
N GLN A 219 -17.33 -3.08 -18.17
CA GLN A 219 -16.93 -4.07 -17.16
C GLN A 219 -16.93 -3.44 -15.77
N ALA A 220 -17.45 -4.15 -14.77
CA ALA A 220 -17.42 -3.70 -13.39
C ALA A 220 -15.98 -3.53 -12.90
N ALA A 221 -15.72 -2.41 -12.22
CA ALA A 221 -14.39 -2.05 -11.72
C ALA A 221 -14.39 -1.93 -10.18
N ASP A 222 -14.05 -0.79 -9.61
CA ASP A 222 -13.85 -0.64 -8.18
C ASP A 222 -15.19 -0.48 -7.43
N PHE A 223 -15.17 -0.82 -6.13
CA PHE A 223 -16.30 -0.52 -5.23
C PHE A 223 -16.40 0.98 -4.96
N VAL A 224 -17.62 1.48 -4.87
CA VAL A 224 -17.93 2.81 -4.35
C VAL A 224 -18.03 2.68 -2.83
N ASN A 225 -17.05 3.15 -2.09
CA ASN A 225 -16.90 2.86 -0.65
C ASN A 225 -16.70 4.11 0.22
N VAL A 226 -16.73 5.32 -0.39
CA VAL A 226 -16.58 6.60 0.31
C VAL A 226 -17.64 7.58 -0.16
N ALA A 227 -18.18 8.37 0.75
CA ALA A 227 -18.92 9.60 0.47
C ALA A 227 -18.25 10.76 1.20
N LEU A 228 -17.90 11.82 0.48
CA LEU A 228 -17.38 13.06 1.05
C LEU A 228 -18.48 14.09 1.01
N VAL A 229 -18.67 14.83 2.08
CA VAL A 229 -19.63 15.92 2.17
C VAL A 229 -18.86 17.21 2.40
N GLY A 230 -18.97 18.17 1.48
CA GLY A 230 -18.23 19.42 1.53
C GLY A 230 -18.10 20.11 0.17
N THR A 231 -17.48 21.28 0.14
CA THR A 231 -17.21 22.00 -1.10
C THR A 231 -16.03 21.41 -1.87
N ALA A 232 -15.89 21.72 -3.15
CA ALA A 232 -14.75 21.32 -3.95
C ALA A 232 -13.44 21.89 -3.40
N GLU A 233 -13.48 23.12 -2.87
CA GLU A 233 -12.34 23.80 -2.26
C GLU A 233 -11.91 23.10 -0.97
N GLN A 234 -12.85 22.74 -0.11
CA GLN A 234 -12.58 21.97 1.11
C GLN A 234 -11.95 20.63 0.77
N MET A 235 -12.47 19.93 -0.24
CA MET A 235 -11.92 18.67 -0.71
C MET A 235 -10.47 18.84 -1.22
N ASP A 236 -10.22 19.81 -2.11
CA ASP A 236 -8.88 20.07 -2.64
C ASP A 236 -7.88 20.39 -1.50
N HIS A 237 -8.28 21.24 -0.57
CA HIS A 237 -7.45 21.62 0.57
C HIS A 237 -7.20 20.43 1.52
N ALA A 238 -8.22 19.65 1.83
CA ALA A 238 -8.13 18.49 2.72
C ALA A 238 -7.18 17.42 2.17
N PHE A 239 -7.30 17.07 0.89
CA PHE A 239 -6.47 16.06 0.27
C PHE A 239 -4.99 16.51 0.19
N ARG A 240 -4.73 17.76 -0.23
CA ARG A 240 -3.35 18.29 -0.24
C ARG A 240 -2.74 18.35 1.16
N SER A 241 -3.52 18.75 2.15
CA SER A 241 -3.07 18.77 3.55
C SER A 241 -2.77 17.38 4.09
N ALA A 242 -3.46 16.36 3.59
CA ALA A 242 -3.22 14.96 3.92
C ALA A 242 -2.09 14.30 3.09
N GLY A 243 -1.46 15.05 2.17
CA GLY A 243 -0.34 14.56 1.33
C GLY A 243 -0.76 13.82 0.08
N TRP A 244 -1.99 14.04 -0.37
CA TRP A 244 -2.50 13.53 -1.63
C TRP A 244 -2.28 14.53 -2.76
N GLU A 245 -2.07 14.05 -3.98
CA GLU A 245 -1.84 14.84 -5.17
C GLU A 245 -2.88 14.50 -6.25
N HIS A 246 -3.13 15.45 -7.15
CA HIS A 246 -3.97 15.17 -8.31
C HIS A 246 -3.24 14.26 -9.30
N GLY A 247 -3.93 13.22 -9.78
CA GLY A 247 -3.41 12.37 -10.85
C GLY A 247 -3.24 13.13 -12.18
N ASP A 248 -2.09 12.93 -12.83
CA ASP A 248 -1.80 13.50 -14.15
C ASP A 248 -2.77 12.98 -15.23
N ARG A 249 -2.95 13.77 -16.28
CA ARG A 249 -3.64 13.28 -17.49
C ARG A 249 -2.74 12.32 -18.25
N THR A 250 -3.32 11.22 -18.73
CA THR A 250 -2.59 10.27 -19.59
C THR A 250 -2.08 10.97 -20.85
N SER A 251 -0.77 11.01 -21.03
CA SER A 251 -0.05 11.59 -22.16
C SER A 251 1.20 10.77 -22.45
N THR A 252 1.85 10.96 -23.59
CA THR A 252 3.12 10.31 -23.90
C THR A 252 4.20 10.66 -22.85
N HIS A 253 4.19 11.89 -22.35
CA HIS A 253 5.12 12.34 -21.33
C HIS A 253 4.88 11.64 -19.99
N SER A 254 3.60 11.52 -19.54
CA SER A 254 3.30 10.83 -18.29
C SER A 254 3.63 9.33 -18.38
N VAL A 255 3.41 8.67 -19.52
CA VAL A 255 3.79 7.26 -19.74
C VAL A 255 5.32 7.07 -19.67
N ILE A 256 6.11 8.00 -20.21
CA ILE A 256 7.59 7.95 -20.09
C ILE A 256 8.03 8.14 -18.64
N ARG A 257 7.41 9.08 -17.90
CA ARG A 257 7.67 9.28 -16.45
C ARG A 257 7.31 8.03 -15.66
N GLU A 258 6.19 7.42 -15.97
CA GLU A 258 5.69 6.19 -15.38
C GLU A 258 6.69 5.02 -15.58
N MET A 259 7.14 4.82 -16.82
CA MET A 259 8.17 3.83 -17.13
C MET A 259 9.48 4.09 -16.37
N HIS A 260 9.90 5.36 -16.29
CA HIS A 260 11.09 5.74 -15.54
C HIS A 260 10.94 5.49 -14.05
N ALA A 261 9.80 5.84 -13.45
CA ALA A 261 9.50 5.61 -12.05
C ALA A 261 9.51 4.11 -11.71
N PHE A 262 8.86 3.29 -12.55
CA PHE A 262 8.84 1.84 -12.42
C PHE A 262 10.26 1.23 -12.48
N LEU A 263 11.07 1.60 -13.46
CA LEU A 263 12.42 1.08 -13.62
C LEU A 263 13.36 1.55 -12.49
N ALA A 264 13.15 2.76 -12.00
CA ALA A 264 13.95 3.35 -10.92
C ALA A 264 13.47 2.97 -9.52
N LEU A 265 12.35 2.25 -9.40
CA LEU A 265 11.66 1.99 -8.14
C LEU A 265 11.49 3.29 -7.34
N LYS A 266 10.92 4.30 -7.98
CA LYS A 266 10.67 5.61 -7.39
C LYS A 266 9.18 5.91 -7.34
N SER A 267 8.82 6.77 -6.41
CA SER A 267 7.51 7.39 -6.37
C SER A 267 7.25 8.24 -7.61
N TYR A 268 6.01 8.24 -8.08
CA TYR A 268 5.43 9.18 -9.03
C TYR A 268 4.03 9.53 -8.52
N PRO A 269 3.95 10.52 -7.60
CA PRO A 269 2.69 10.84 -6.90
C PRO A 269 1.57 11.32 -7.82
N GLU A 270 1.89 11.90 -8.97
CA GLU A 270 0.90 12.39 -9.93
C GLU A 270 0.69 11.42 -11.11
N ALA A 271 1.01 10.13 -10.95
CA ALA A 271 0.91 9.17 -12.07
C ALA A 271 -0.54 9.02 -12.56
N PRO A 272 -0.76 8.81 -13.87
CA PRO A 272 -2.12 8.73 -14.41
C PRO A 272 -2.92 7.56 -13.82
N ILE A 273 -4.14 7.85 -13.41
CA ILE A 273 -5.08 6.84 -12.94
C ILE A 273 -5.96 6.35 -14.11
N SER A 274 -6.25 5.06 -14.14
CA SER A 274 -7.15 4.47 -15.15
C SER A 274 -8.54 5.12 -15.07
N ARG A 275 -9.10 5.50 -16.24
CA ARG A 275 -10.41 6.15 -16.31
C ARG A 275 -11.52 5.15 -16.06
N GLN A 276 -12.38 5.47 -15.10
CA GLN A 276 -13.59 4.72 -14.78
C GLN A 276 -14.81 5.63 -14.87
N LEU A 277 -15.95 5.01 -15.01
CA LEU A 277 -17.24 5.67 -15.14
C LEU A 277 -18.13 5.30 -13.96
N MET A 278 -18.95 6.24 -13.52
CA MET A 278 -20.06 6.01 -12.62
C MET A 278 -21.31 6.53 -13.31
N ASN A 279 -22.31 5.68 -13.54
CA ASN A 279 -23.52 6.00 -14.31
C ASN A 279 -23.24 6.61 -15.70
N GLY A 280 -22.13 6.19 -16.35
CA GLY A 280 -21.73 6.71 -17.66
C GLY A 280 -20.90 7.98 -17.65
N GLU A 281 -20.67 8.59 -16.49
CA GLU A 281 -19.91 9.83 -16.31
C GLU A 281 -18.47 9.54 -15.83
N LEU A 282 -17.51 10.32 -16.33
CA LEU A 282 -16.13 10.28 -15.85
C LEU A 282 -16.03 10.94 -14.48
N ALA A 283 -15.06 10.49 -13.68
CA ALA A 283 -14.72 11.14 -12.40
C ALA A 283 -14.44 12.64 -12.61
N GLY A 284 -15.02 13.46 -11.74
CA GLY A 284 -14.78 14.91 -11.72
C GLY A 284 -13.38 15.27 -11.20
N ALA A 285 -12.85 14.47 -10.26
CA ALA A 285 -11.50 14.59 -9.77
C ALA A 285 -10.90 13.21 -9.44
N THR A 286 -9.58 13.14 -9.47
CA THR A 286 -8.80 11.96 -9.10
C THR A 286 -7.66 12.36 -8.18
N TRP A 287 -7.47 11.59 -7.15
CA TRP A 287 -6.44 11.81 -6.15
C TRP A 287 -5.58 10.57 -5.99
N GLU A 288 -4.29 10.77 -5.77
CA GLU A 288 -3.36 9.71 -5.47
C GLU A 288 -2.43 10.05 -4.32
N LYS A 289 -2.01 9.01 -3.62
CA LYS A 289 -0.93 9.06 -2.65
C LYS A 289 0.04 7.92 -2.94
N SER A 290 1.28 8.28 -3.18
CA SER A 290 2.34 7.30 -3.42
C SER A 290 2.94 6.81 -2.11
N LEU A 291 3.12 5.50 -2.01
CA LEU A 291 3.74 4.83 -0.87
C LEU A 291 5.21 4.50 -1.17
N ASP A 292 6.00 5.54 -1.42
CA ASP A 292 7.46 5.51 -1.69
C ASP A 292 7.91 4.74 -2.94
N SER A 293 6.97 4.22 -3.74
CA SER A 293 7.25 3.61 -5.04
C SER A 293 6.09 3.76 -6.00
N TYR A 294 6.36 3.55 -7.30
CA TYR A 294 5.34 3.48 -8.33
C TYR A 294 4.41 2.25 -8.18
N GLU A 295 4.87 1.19 -7.56
CA GLU A 295 4.15 -0.08 -7.45
C GLU A 295 3.07 -0.11 -6.37
N LYS A 296 3.19 0.71 -5.32
CA LYS A 296 2.19 0.86 -4.25
C LYS A 296 1.67 2.28 -4.21
N ARG A 297 0.38 2.43 -4.40
CA ARG A 297 -0.29 3.74 -4.41
C ARG A 297 -1.72 3.60 -3.90
N GLU A 298 -2.23 4.67 -3.38
CA GLU A 298 -3.62 4.84 -3.04
C GLU A 298 -4.28 5.71 -4.09
N HIS A 299 -5.44 5.30 -4.59
CA HIS A 299 -6.19 5.99 -5.61
C HIS A 299 -7.61 6.26 -5.16
N LEU A 300 -8.05 7.48 -5.34
CA LEU A 300 -9.44 7.86 -5.17
C LEU A 300 -9.95 8.53 -6.44
N ARG A 301 -11.11 8.10 -6.90
CA ARG A 301 -11.88 8.76 -7.95
C ARG A 301 -13.16 9.28 -7.35
N VAL A 302 -13.53 10.54 -7.63
CA VAL A 302 -14.72 11.17 -7.04
C VAL A 302 -15.64 11.72 -8.12
N TRP A 303 -16.93 11.59 -7.86
CA TRP A 303 -18.03 12.09 -8.70
C TRP A 303 -18.93 12.97 -7.85
N ALA A 304 -19.17 14.20 -8.31
CA ALA A 304 -20.15 15.07 -7.69
C ALA A 304 -21.56 14.50 -7.89
N ARG A 305 -22.38 14.58 -6.86
CA ARG A 305 -23.81 14.29 -6.96
C ARG A 305 -24.64 15.55 -6.88
N ASN A 306 -25.89 15.43 -7.33
CA ASN A 306 -26.88 16.51 -7.17
C ASN A 306 -27.48 16.54 -5.75
N ASP A 307 -27.23 15.50 -4.95
CA ASP A 307 -27.68 15.45 -3.57
C ASP A 307 -26.87 16.43 -2.71
N VAL A 308 -27.56 17.05 -1.79
CA VAL A 308 -26.99 18.05 -0.87
C VAL A 308 -27.34 17.65 0.55
N ILE A 309 -26.34 17.65 1.42
CA ILE A 309 -26.48 17.46 2.87
C ILE A 309 -26.01 18.75 3.55
N GLU A 310 -26.83 19.35 4.40
CA GLU A 310 -26.57 20.65 5.03
C GLU A 310 -26.17 21.77 4.04
N GLY A 311 -26.72 21.75 2.83
CA GLY A 311 -26.34 22.71 1.79
C GLY A 311 -24.98 22.44 1.13
N GLN A 312 -24.29 21.32 1.46
CA GLN A 312 -23.01 20.92 0.90
C GLN A 312 -23.16 19.77 -0.09
N THR A 313 -22.31 19.78 -1.11
CA THR A 313 -22.30 18.75 -2.15
C THR A 313 -21.85 17.40 -1.58
N VAL A 314 -22.55 16.34 -2.00
CA VAL A 314 -22.13 14.96 -1.77
C VAL A 314 -21.27 14.48 -2.94
N TRP A 315 -20.08 13.96 -2.64
CA TRP A 315 -19.17 13.38 -3.60
C TRP A 315 -19.04 11.88 -3.32
N LEU A 316 -19.35 11.05 -4.30
CA LEU A 316 -19.12 9.61 -4.17
C LEU A 316 -17.70 9.26 -4.62
N GLY A 317 -17.05 8.43 -3.85
CA GLY A 317 -15.68 8.00 -4.06
C GLY A 317 -15.55 6.49 -4.25
N ALA A 318 -14.71 6.12 -5.22
CA ALA A 318 -14.16 4.77 -5.34
C ALA A 318 -12.69 4.81 -4.92
N MET A 319 -12.45 4.36 -3.69
CA MET A 319 -11.12 4.26 -3.10
C MET A 319 -10.57 2.87 -3.31
N SER A 320 -9.37 2.79 -3.85
CA SER A 320 -8.62 1.54 -4.01
C SER A 320 -7.14 1.74 -3.68
N ARG A 321 -6.50 0.68 -3.20
CA ARG A 321 -5.06 0.64 -2.90
C ARG A 321 -4.38 -0.34 -3.82
N GLU A 322 -3.32 0.10 -4.50
CA GLU A 322 -2.49 -0.75 -5.33
C GLU A 322 -1.40 -1.43 -4.48
N THR A 323 -1.17 -2.71 -4.73
CA THR A 323 -0.18 -3.53 -4.03
C THR A 323 0.99 -3.94 -4.89
N GLY A 324 0.93 -3.64 -6.19
CA GLY A 324 1.98 -3.97 -7.15
C GLY A 324 1.61 -3.61 -8.57
N ALA A 325 2.61 -3.60 -9.44
CA ALA A 325 2.43 -3.39 -10.88
C ALA A 325 3.14 -4.48 -11.69
N THR A 326 2.50 -4.94 -12.76
CA THR A 326 3.05 -5.92 -13.71
C THR A 326 3.00 -5.36 -15.13
N LEU A 327 4.11 -5.43 -15.85
CA LEU A 327 4.15 -5.04 -17.27
C LEU A 327 3.54 -6.17 -18.12
N SER A 328 2.39 -5.91 -18.73
CA SER A 328 1.77 -6.80 -19.70
C SER A 328 2.31 -6.54 -21.10
N LEU A 329 3.15 -7.44 -21.61
CA LEU A 329 3.66 -7.37 -22.98
C LEU A 329 2.53 -7.56 -24.00
N ARG A 330 1.47 -8.30 -23.65
CA ARG A 330 0.31 -8.53 -24.53
C ARG A 330 -0.54 -7.28 -24.71
N GLN A 331 -0.68 -6.49 -23.65
CA GLN A 331 -1.53 -5.29 -23.64
C GLN A 331 -0.71 -4.00 -23.81
N HIS A 332 0.63 -4.10 -23.87
CA HIS A 332 1.57 -2.97 -23.96
C HIS A 332 1.33 -1.90 -22.89
N LYS A 333 0.92 -2.31 -21.69
CA LYS A 333 0.64 -1.41 -20.57
C LYS A 333 0.99 -2.03 -19.21
N PHE A 334 1.12 -1.19 -18.21
CA PHE A 334 1.17 -1.63 -16.83
C PHE A 334 -0.23 -2.08 -16.37
N ILE A 335 -0.26 -3.20 -15.66
CA ILE A 335 -1.44 -3.68 -14.93
C ILE A 335 -1.10 -3.52 -13.47
N HIS A 336 -1.90 -2.73 -12.77
CA HIS A 336 -1.82 -2.55 -11.33
C HIS A 336 -2.75 -3.54 -10.65
N HIS A 337 -2.25 -4.17 -9.60
CA HIS A 337 -3.01 -5.09 -8.75
C HIS A 337 -3.52 -4.34 -7.55
N VAL A 338 -4.78 -4.53 -7.20
CA VAL A 338 -5.40 -3.88 -6.05
C VAL A 338 -5.36 -4.77 -4.81
N GLU A 339 -5.37 -4.13 -3.63
CA GLU A 339 -5.56 -4.80 -2.34
C GLU A 339 -6.89 -5.55 -2.35
N ALA A 340 -6.83 -6.82 -1.93
CA ALA A 340 -8.02 -7.66 -1.92
C ALA A 340 -9.09 -7.14 -0.95
N ASP A 341 -8.69 -6.57 0.17
CA ASP A 341 -9.58 -5.93 1.13
C ASP A 341 -9.60 -4.42 0.86
N VAL A 342 -10.64 -3.96 0.15
CA VAL A 342 -10.74 -2.55 -0.26
C VAL A 342 -11.03 -1.61 0.92
N ASP A 343 -11.49 -2.16 2.04
CA ASP A 343 -11.82 -1.36 3.23
C ASP A 343 -10.56 -0.87 3.95
N VAL A 344 -9.41 -1.55 3.75
CA VAL A 344 -8.11 -1.07 4.21
C VAL A 344 -7.79 0.30 3.61
N GLY A 345 -7.90 0.46 2.29
CA GLY A 345 -7.68 1.75 1.63
C GLY A 345 -8.67 2.81 2.11
N ARG A 346 -9.95 2.46 2.24
CA ARG A 346 -10.99 3.35 2.78
C ARG A 346 -10.63 3.85 4.19
N GLY A 347 -10.20 2.96 5.08
CA GLY A 347 -9.77 3.32 6.44
C GLY A 347 -8.55 4.23 6.45
N MET A 348 -7.57 3.98 5.56
CA MET A 348 -6.38 4.83 5.43
C MET A 348 -6.71 6.24 4.96
N LEU A 349 -7.62 6.40 4.00
CA LEU A 349 -8.10 7.71 3.54
C LEU A 349 -8.74 8.50 4.69
N VAL A 350 -9.68 7.89 5.41
CA VAL A 350 -10.35 8.52 6.56
C VAL A 350 -9.34 8.99 7.59
N ARG A 351 -8.39 8.14 7.93
CA ARG A 351 -7.31 8.43 8.88
C ARG A 351 -6.44 9.60 8.41
N ASP A 352 -6.02 9.61 7.15
CA ASP A 352 -5.18 10.67 6.60
C ASP A 352 -5.86 12.04 6.68
N LEU A 353 -7.12 12.12 6.28
CA LEU A 353 -7.91 13.36 6.35
C LEU A 353 -8.14 13.81 7.81
N SER A 354 -8.38 12.85 8.72
CA SER A 354 -8.54 13.12 10.14
C SER A 354 -7.25 13.67 10.77
N LEU A 355 -6.10 13.06 10.48
CA LEU A 355 -4.80 13.51 10.96
C LEU A 355 -4.41 14.89 10.40
N ALA A 356 -4.86 15.22 9.20
CA ALA A 356 -4.70 16.55 8.62
C ALA A 356 -5.61 17.61 9.24
N GLY A 357 -6.53 17.22 10.16
CA GLY A 357 -7.45 18.13 10.84
C GLY A 357 -8.59 18.64 9.97
N CYS A 358 -8.90 17.95 8.87
CA CYS A 358 -9.85 18.41 7.85
C CYS A 358 -11.22 17.70 7.93
N VAL A 359 -11.48 16.95 8.98
CA VAL A 359 -12.69 16.17 9.17
C VAL A 359 -13.51 16.71 10.34
N ALA A 360 -14.77 16.98 10.08
CA ALA A 360 -15.74 17.36 11.12
C ALA A 360 -16.33 16.13 11.79
N SER A 361 -16.79 15.15 10.99
CA SER A 361 -17.33 13.89 11.49
C SER A 361 -17.06 12.75 10.49
N VAL A 362 -17.03 11.53 11.02
CA VAL A 362 -16.96 10.29 10.23
C VAL A 362 -17.95 9.30 10.78
N TYR A 363 -18.71 8.66 9.89
CA TYR A 363 -19.55 7.54 10.25
C TYR A 363 -19.67 6.55 9.09
N TYR A 364 -20.12 5.35 9.39
CA TYR A 364 -20.27 4.30 8.39
C TYR A 364 -21.75 3.96 8.20
N VAL A 365 -22.18 3.86 6.95
CA VAL A 365 -23.53 3.46 6.57
C VAL A 365 -23.45 2.08 5.92
N GLU A 366 -24.11 1.11 6.52
CA GLU A 366 -24.19 -0.25 5.98
C GLU A 366 -25.06 -0.26 4.72
N ARG A 367 -24.60 -0.97 3.69
CA ARG A 367 -25.30 -1.20 2.45
C ARG A 367 -25.45 -2.71 2.21
N PRO A 368 -26.48 -3.34 2.78
CA PRO A 368 -26.66 -4.79 2.72
C PRO A 368 -26.82 -5.35 1.31
N GLN A 369 -27.25 -4.52 0.34
CA GLN A 369 -27.38 -4.89 -1.06
C GLN A 369 -26.05 -5.07 -1.78
N VAL A 370 -24.93 -4.47 -1.28
CA VAL A 370 -23.61 -4.54 -1.91
C VAL A 370 -23.01 -5.93 -1.77
N GLU A 371 -22.58 -6.53 -2.88
CA GLU A 371 -21.86 -7.78 -2.87
C GLU A 371 -20.57 -7.66 -2.04
N ARG A 372 -20.34 -8.65 -1.15
CA ARG A 372 -19.17 -8.65 -0.24
C ARG A 372 -17.88 -9.10 -0.91
N ALA A 373 -17.97 -9.70 -2.10
CA ALA A 373 -16.83 -10.17 -2.88
C ALA A 373 -17.09 -9.99 -4.37
N ALA A 374 -16.10 -9.54 -5.10
CA ALA A 374 -16.22 -9.33 -6.54
C ALA A 374 -14.87 -9.45 -7.23
N ILE A 375 -14.89 -9.55 -8.56
CA ILE A 375 -13.69 -9.46 -9.38
C ILE A 375 -13.73 -8.12 -10.13
N ASN A 376 -12.61 -7.40 -10.15
CA ASN A 376 -12.51 -6.15 -10.90
C ASN A 376 -12.17 -6.39 -12.39
N ALA A 377 -12.15 -5.32 -13.17
CA ALA A 377 -11.88 -5.38 -14.61
C ALA A 377 -10.44 -5.84 -14.98
N THR A 378 -9.51 -5.88 -14.02
CA THR A 378 -8.15 -6.40 -14.20
C THR A 378 -8.02 -7.87 -13.81
N GLY A 379 -9.06 -8.45 -13.21
CA GLY A 379 -9.11 -9.85 -12.77
C GLY A 379 -8.71 -10.06 -11.31
N ASP A 380 -8.53 -8.98 -10.55
CA ASP A 380 -8.20 -9.08 -9.13
C ASP A 380 -9.48 -9.33 -8.31
N ALA A 381 -9.39 -10.25 -7.34
CA ALA A 381 -10.45 -10.49 -6.37
C ALA A 381 -10.47 -9.38 -5.32
N MET A 382 -11.65 -8.85 -5.04
CA MET A 382 -11.88 -7.81 -4.04
C MET A 382 -12.91 -8.26 -3.01
N ARG A 383 -12.76 -7.78 -1.79
CA ARG A 383 -13.69 -7.98 -0.66
C ARG A 383 -14.00 -6.66 0.00
N THR A 384 -15.21 -6.54 0.55
CA THR A 384 -15.65 -5.37 1.33
C THR A 384 -16.61 -5.79 2.43
N ASP A 385 -16.67 -5.03 3.50
CA ASP A 385 -17.72 -5.10 4.52
C ASP A 385 -19.05 -4.49 4.01
N GLY A 386 -19.03 -3.89 2.81
CA GLY A 386 -20.15 -3.23 2.14
C GLY A 386 -20.57 -1.90 2.76
N SER A 387 -19.85 -1.41 3.75
CA SER A 387 -20.14 -0.11 4.34
C SER A 387 -19.62 1.03 3.49
N LEU A 388 -20.30 2.16 3.52
CA LEU A 388 -19.89 3.43 2.96
C LEU A 388 -19.35 4.32 4.08
N ALA A 389 -18.07 4.71 3.99
CA ALA A 389 -17.56 5.73 4.90
C ALA A 389 -18.07 7.10 4.47
N VAL A 390 -18.79 7.77 5.34
CA VAL A 390 -19.26 9.16 5.13
C VAL A 390 -18.35 10.08 5.91
N VAL A 391 -17.66 10.98 5.21
CA VAL A 391 -16.68 11.91 5.76
C VAL A 391 -17.18 13.32 5.52
N GLN A 392 -17.55 14.01 6.58
CA GLN A 392 -17.92 15.42 6.53
C GLN A 392 -16.63 16.26 6.61
N LEU A 393 -16.34 17.00 5.55
CA LEU A 393 -15.16 17.85 5.46
C LEU A 393 -15.40 19.18 6.18
N LYS A 394 -14.32 19.74 6.70
CA LYS A 394 -14.24 21.10 7.23
C LYS A 394 -12.95 21.76 6.77
N ASP A 395 -12.80 23.04 7.02
CA ASP A 395 -11.53 23.72 6.87
C ASP A 395 -10.50 23.07 7.81
N CYS A 396 -9.30 22.80 7.27
CA CYS A 396 -8.26 22.09 8.02
C CYS A 396 -7.74 22.94 9.15
N GLU A 397 -7.85 22.44 10.37
CA GLU A 397 -7.41 23.09 11.59
C GLU A 397 -6.65 22.13 12.48
N ASN A 398 -5.62 22.62 13.16
CA ASN A 398 -4.86 21.88 14.16
C ASN A 398 -4.40 20.48 13.65
N PRO A 399 -3.65 20.38 12.57
CA PRO A 399 -3.24 19.10 12.04
C PRO A 399 -2.41 18.33 13.09
N VAL A 400 -2.75 17.07 13.31
CA VAL A 400 -1.95 16.16 14.14
C VAL A 400 -0.67 15.76 13.41
N PHE A 401 -0.75 15.72 12.08
CA PHE A 401 0.37 15.40 11.21
C PHE A 401 0.35 16.25 9.93
N GLU A 402 1.50 16.85 9.63
CA GLU A 402 1.73 17.49 8.34
C GLU A 402 2.70 16.63 7.51
N PRO A 403 2.30 16.17 6.33
CA PRO A 403 3.17 15.40 5.45
C PRO A 403 4.37 16.22 4.99
N GLN A 404 5.47 15.56 4.66
CA GLN A 404 6.60 16.21 4.04
C GLN A 404 6.21 16.67 2.63
N ARG A 405 6.42 17.93 2.31
CA ARG A 405 6.20 18.44 0.94
C ARG A 405 7.12 17.73 -0.04
N ALA A 406 6.61 17.45 -1.24
CA ALA A 406 7.36 16.76 -2.29
C ALA A 406 8.66 17.50 -2.71
N ASP A 407 8.69 18.83 -2.55
CA ASP A 407 9.82 19.72 -2.85
C ASP A 407 10.82 19.85 -1.70
N ALA A 408 10.53 19.29 -0.51
CA ALA A 408 11.45 19.37 0.62
C ALA A 408 12.79 18.71 0.26
N PRO A 409 13.92 19.33 0.59
CA PRO A 409 15.23 18.80 0.26
C PRO A 409 15.38 17.41 0.91
N ALA A 410 15.56 16.37 0.08
CA ALA A 410 15.85 15.05 0.57
C ALA A 410 17.12 15.11 1.43
N VAL A 411 17.02 14.68 2.68
CA VAL A 411 18.20 14.45 3.53
C VAL A 411 19.16 13.60 2.72
N ALA A 412 20.46 13.93 2.75
CA ALA A 412 21.49 13.33 1.91
C ALA A 412 21.40 11.78 1.96
N THR A 413 20.73 11.21 0.98
CA THR A 413 20.49 9.76 0.88
C THR A 413 21.42 9.10 -0.12
N ARG A 414 22.24 9.93 -0.83
CA ARG A 414 22.95 9.53 -2.03
C ARG A 414 24.39 10.02 -1.98
N PRO A 415 25.34 9.29 -2.60
CA PRO A 415 26.63 9.87 -2.95
C PRO A 415 26.45 11.21 -3.64
N HIS A 416 27.18 12.23 -3.20
CA HIS A 416 26.97 13.64 -3.59
C HIS A 416 27.10 13.91 -5.09
N SER A 417 27.76 13.04 -5.88
CA SER A 417 27.95 13.24 -7.32
C SER A 417 27.19 12.21 -8.17
N LYS A 418 26.73 12.66 -9.35
CA LYS A 418 26.13 11.77 -10.37
C LYS A 418 27.11 10.68 -10.82
N LEU A 419 28.42 11.03 -10.89
CA LEU A 419 29.48 10.10 -11.26
C LEU A 419 29.65 9.00 -10.20
N ALA A 420 29.70 9.34 -8.93
CA ALA A 420 29.81 8.34 -7.86
C ALA A 420 28.64 7.37 -7.84
N ARG A 421 27.41 7.84 -8.11
CA ARG A 421 26.23 6.99 -8.26
C ARG A 421 26.37 6.04 -9.44
N TYR A 422 26.82 6.56 -10.59
CA TYR A 422 27.05 5.76 -11.79
C TYR A 422 28.10 4.68 -11.52
N VAL A 423 29.24 5.04 -10.96
CA VAL A 423 30.34 4.09 -10.60
C VAL A 423 29.82 3.02 -9.65
N ARG A 424 29.10 3.40 -8.58
CA ARG A 424 28.50 2.44 -7.65
C ARG A 424 27.60 1.43 -8.36
N MET A 425 26.76 1.90 -9.27
CA MET A 425 25.85 1.03 -10.02
C MET A 425 26.60 0.08 -10.95
N GLN A 426 27.69 0.55 -11.59
CA GLN A 426 28.53 -0.33 -12.41
C GLN A 426 29.23 -1.41 -11.55
N VAL A 427 29.70 -1.05 -10.37
CA VAL A 427 30.29 -2.02 -9.40
C VAL A 427 29.27 -3.08 -9.02
N LEU A 428 28.05 -2.67 -8.61
CA LEU A 428 26.99 -3.59 -8.22
C LEU A 428 26.55 -4.48 -9.39
N SER A 429 26.40 -3.91 -10.60
CA SER A 429 26.07 -4.66 -11.81
C SER A 429 27.16 -5.68 -12.16
N PHE A 430 28.42 -5.28 -12.14
CA PHE A 430 29.56 -6.17 -12.41
C PHE A 430 29.64 -7.32 -11.40
N LYS A 431 29.52 -7.04 -10.11
CA LYS A 431 29.48 -8.08 -9.08
C LYS A 431 28.34 -9.07 -9.32
N SER A 432 27.16 -8.57 -9.63
CA SER A 432 26.03 -9.43 -9.97
C SER A 432 26.28 -10.30 -11.18
N ASP A 433 26.90 -9.72 -12.23
CA ASP A 433 27.20 -10.43 -13.46
C ASP A 433 28.28 -11.50 -13.22
N VAL A 434 29.32 -11.21 -12.43
CA VAL A 434 30.36 -12.17 -12.05
C VAL A 434 29.79 -13.30 -11.20
N VAL A 435 28.98 -12.97 -10.20
CA VAL A 435 28.38 -13.97 -9.31
C VAL A 435 27.38 -14.85 -10.05
N ARG A 436 26.61 -14.30 -11.01
CA ARG A 436 25.62 -15.04 -11.81
C ARG A 436 26.21 -15.69 -13.05
N GLY A 437 27.34 -15.17 -13.58
CA GLY A 437 28.05 -15.72 -14.73
C GLY A 437 28.88 -16.96 -14.42
N ASN A 438 28.99 -17.35 -13.18
CA ASN A 438 29.66 -18.59 -12.81
C ASN A 438 28.78 -19.78 -13.25
N ILE A 439 29.34 -20.70 -14.07
CA ILE A 439 28.65 -21.87 -14.65
C ILE A 439 27.90 -22.68 -13.57
N VAL A 440 28.43 -22.75 -12.36
CA VAL A 440 27.80 -23.45 -11.21
C VAL A 440 26.51 -22.74 -10.80
N TYR A 441 26.46 -21.41 -10.82
CA TYR A 441 25.23 -20.65 -10.52
C TYR A 441 24.23 -20.71 -11.65
N GLY A 442 24.66 -20.74 -12.91
CA GLY A 442 23.77 -20.96 -14.07
C GLY A 442 23.07 -22.31 -14.01
N LEU A 443 23.79 -23.36 -13.63
CA LEU A 443 23.21 -24.70 -13.38
C LEU A 443 22.24 -24.69 -12.18
N PHE A 444 22.55 -23.97 -11.12
CA PHE A 444 21.68 -23.83 -9.95
C PHE A 444 20.39 -23.09 -10.29
N ASP A 445 20.46 -22.03 -11.09
CA ASP A 445 19.27 -21.29 -11.54
C ASP A 445 18.43 -22.10 -12.52
N LEU A 446 19.03 -22.85 -13.45
CA LEU A 446 18.32 -23.79 -14.32
C LEU A 446 17.61 -24.87 -13.52
N THR A 447 18.26 -25.42 -12.49
CA THR A 447 17.63 -26.40 -11.58
C THR A 447 16.47 -25.81 -10.81
N ARG A 448 16.58 -24.58 -10.29
CA ARG A 448 15.46 -23.87 -9.65
C ARG A 448 14.31 -23.57 -10.60
N ILE A 449 14.60 -23.20 -11.83
CA ILE A 449 13.57 -22.96 -12.88
C ILE A 449 12.86 -24.26 -13.21
N ALA A 450 13.60 -25.38 -13.38
CA ALA A 450 13.03 -26.71 -13.62
C ALA A 450 12.14 -27.17 -12.47
N ILE A 451 12.60 -27.02 -11.22
CA ILE A 451 11.82 -27.37 -10.02
C ILE A 451 10.56 -26.51 -9.90
N ARG A 452 10.65 -25.19 -10.20
CA ARG A 452 9.46 -24.32 -10.22
C ARG A 452 8.49 -24.68 -11.33
N ALA A 453 8.98 -24.99 -12.52
CA ALA A 453 8.14 -25.44 -13.64
C ALA A 453 7.43 -26.75 -13.31
N GLN A 454 8.13 -27.70 -12.67
CA GLN A 454 7.59 -28.98 -12.24
C GLN A 454 6.54 -28.82 -11.13
N ARG A 455 6.77 -27.94 -10.14
CA ARG A 455 5.78 -27.62 -9.09
C ARG A 455 4.53 -26.95 -9.69
N ASN A 456 4.71 -26.02 -10.62
CA ASN A 456 3.59 -25.33 -11.28
C ASN A 456 2.81 -26.29 -12.19
N HIS A 457 3.46 -27.29 -12.78
CA HIS A 457 2.80 -28.34 -13.56
C HIS A 457 2.02 -29.27 -12.62
N ALA A 458 2.62 -29.74 -11.53
CA ALA A 458 1.96 -30.58 -10.54
C ALA A 458 0.73 -29.90 -9.94
N HIS A 459 0.84 -28.62 -9.59
CA HIS A 459 -0.29 -27.83 -9.06
C HIS A 459 -1.42 -27.65 -10.09
N ARG A 460 -1.10 -27.48 -11.39
CA ARG A 460 -2.11 -27.42 -12.45
C ARG A 460 -2.81 -28.77 -12.66
N VAL A 461 -2.09 -29.87 -12.57
CA VAL A 461 -2.65 -31.22 -12.68
C VAL A 461 -3.57 -31.54 -11.48
N GLU A 462 -3.16 -31.14 -10.28
CA GLU A 462 -3.95 -31.32 -9.06
C GLU A 462 -5.24 -30.48 -9.08
N MET A 463 -5.16 -29.23 -9.53
CA MET A 463 -6.34 -28.38 -9.73
C MET A 463 -7.28 -28.92 -10.83
N ALA A 464 -6.73 -29.46 -11.92
CA ALA A 464 -7.54 -30.09 -12.96
C ALA A 464 -8.27 -31.34 -12.43
N HIS A 465 -7.59 -32.13 -11.60
CA HIS A 465 -8.17 -33.36 -10.99
C HIS A 465 -9.24 -33.01 -9.93
N GLN A 466 -9.07 -31.92 -9.17
CA GLN A 466 -10.08 -31.42 -8.23
C GLN A 466 -11.34 -30.92 -8.96
N VAL A 467 -11.17 -30.25 -10.10
CA VAL A 467 -12.31 -29.79 -10.92
C VAL A 467 -13.05 -30.96 -11.55
N GLU A 468 -12.34 -32.02 -11.95
CA GLU A 468 -12.92 -33.23 -12.54
C GLU A 468 -13.67 -34.07 -11.49
N THR A 469 -13.13 -34.22 -10.27
CA THR A 469 -13.78 -34.89 -9.14
C THR A 469 -15.01 -34.12 -8.63
N GLN A 470 -15.05 -32.82 -8.71
CA GLN A 470 -16.24 -32.02 -8.37
C GLN A 470 -17.33 -32.09 -9.45
N ARG A 471 -17.00 -32.42 -10.70
CA ARG A 471 -17.97 -32.65 -11.79
C ARG A 471 -18.57 -34.07 -11.82
N ALA A 472 -17.89 -35.05 -11.26
CA ALA A 472 -18.32 -36.45 -11.30
C ALA A 472 -19.62 -36.77 -10.55
N PRO A 473 -20.04 -36.11 -9.44
CA PRO A 473 -21.28 -36.49 -8.73
C PRO A 473 -22.57 -36.06 -9.41
N GLN A 474 -22.56 -35.12 -10.36
CA GLN A 474 -23.80 -34.60 -10.96
C GLN A 474 -24.36 -35.45 -12.11
N VAL A 475 -23.52 -36.27 -12.74
CA VAL A 475 -23.95 -37.10 -13.89
C VAL A 475 -24.67 -38.37 -13.44
N HIS A 476 -24.34 -38.92 -12.25
CA HIS A 476 -24.98 -40.15 -11.75
C HIS A 476 -26.37 -39.94 -11.12
N VAL A 477 -26.68 -38.73 -10.66
CA VAL A 477 -28.01 -38.43 -10.09
C VAL A 477 -29.05 -38.18 -11.20
N ALA A 478 -28.63 -37.67 -12.36
CA ALA A 478 -29.55 -37.45 -13.48
C ALA A 478 -29.90 -38.75 -14.22
N ALA A 479 -29.01 -39.74 -14.29
CA ALA A 479 -29.29 -41.04 -14.90
C ALA A 479 -30.21 -41.92 -14.03
N ALA A 480 -30.11 -41.85 -12.70
CA ALA A 480 -30.99 -42.62 -11.79
C ALA A 480 -32.43 -42.07 -11.74
N ALA A 481 -32.63 -40.78 -12.06
CA ALA A 481 -33.98 -40.19 -12.09
C ALA A 481 -34.74 -40.50 -13.38
N THR A 482 -34.07 -40.84 -14.48
CA THR A 482 -34.69 -41.18 -15.76
C THR A 482 -35.18 -42.63 -15.81
N ASP A 483 -34.47 -43.55 -15.14
CA ASP A 483 -34.90 -44.96 -15.06
C ASP A 483 -36.08 -45.19 -14.12
N ALA A 484 -36.30 -44.32 -13.13
CA ALA A 484 -37.45 -44.41 -12.23
C ALA A 484 -38.77 -43.90 -12.83
N MET A 485 -38.72 -43.16 -13.96
CA MET A 485 -39.89 -42.64 -14.65
C MET A 485 -40.38 -43.53 -15.82
N MET A 486 -39.61 -44.53 -16.24
CA MET A 486 -40.00 -45.43 -17.31
C MET A 486 -40.60 -46.78 -16.82
N ASN A 487 -40.72 -47.01 -15.51
CA ASN A 487 -41.30 -48.21 -14.92
C ASN A 487 -42.50 -47.92 -13.99
N ARG A 488 -43.34 -46.96 -14.39
CA ARG A 488 -44.70 -46.84 -13.83
C ARG A 488 -45.71 -46.66 -14.94
#